data_756cf5bdfee36f3ce109c7cd2ebf1d69
#
_entry.id   756cf5bdfee36f3ce109c7cd2ebf1d69
#
_cell.length_a   1.000
_cell.length_b   1.000
_cell.length_c   1.000
_cell.angle_alpha   90.00
_cell.angle_beta   90.00
_cell.angle_gamma   90.00
#
_symmetry.space_group_name_H-M   'P 1'
#
loop_
_entity.id
_entity.type
_entity.pdbx_description
1 polymer ?
#
loop_
_entity_poly.entity_id
_entity_poly.type
_entity_poly.pdbx_seq_one_letter_code
_entity_poly.pdbx_strand_id
1 'polypeptide(L)'
;MSLLSAQQERDVLQKTIEVITTFTGKRPRGWTAPAWTTSPRTVKLLEEFGLEYDHSFMHHDSQLYYLPYSPDSYKETDYTKASAGEWMSPMSVLRPSSIVEVPANWHVDDWPAFQPKPALGSAGFVDPHQIERFWKEQFEFCYREYDHFVFPISIHPQVSGKPQIILMHERLIEWINQHEGVEWCTFAEMADKFKKGEILGVQVDGGVEM
;
A
#
# COMPACT_ATOMS: atom_id res chain seq x y z
N MET A 1 -10.84 -9.22 -0.43
CA MET A 1 -10.27 -10.41 -1.12
C MET A 1 -10.23 -11.65 -0.23
N SER A 2 -10.01 -11.53 1.07
CA SER A 2 -9.88 -12.66 2.01
C SER A 2 -11.06 -13.65 2.04
N LEU A 3 -12.25 -13.21 1.64
CA LEU A 3 -13.47 -14.07 1.60
C LEU A 3 -13.69 -14.78 0.25
N LEU A 4 -12.86 -14.49 -0.76
CA LEU A 4 -12.99 -15.11 -2.07
C LEU A 4 -12.28 -16.47 -2.11
N SER A 5 -12.85 -17.42 -2.86
CA SER A 5 -12.12 -18.62 -3.24
C SER A 5 -10.95 -18.25 -4.17
N ALA A 6 -9.99 -19.15 -4.31
CA ALA A 6 -8.84 -18.93 -5.21
C ALA A 6 -9.29 -18.63 -6.66
N GLN A 7 -10.32 -19.34 -7.13
CA GLN A 7 -10.84 -19.11 -8.48
C GLN A 7 -11.54 -17.75 -8.59
N GLN A 8 -12.36 -17.37 -7.62
CA GLN A 8 -13.02 -16.07 -7.63
C GLN A 8 -12.02 -14.90 -7.59
N GLU A 9 -10.97 -15.00 -6.78
CA GLU A 9 -9.93 -13.98 -6.71
C GLU A 9 -9.22 -13.82 -8.07
N ARG A 10 -8.88 -14.93 -8.71
CA ARG A 10 -8.29 -14.95 -10.06
C ARG A 10 -9.22 -14.31 -11.08
N ASP A 11 -10.50 -14.70 -11.09
CA ASP A 11 -11.48 -14.22 -12.06
C ASP A 11 -11.72 -12.70 -11.89
N VAL A 12 -11.78 -12.22 -10.65
CA VAL A 12 -11.91 -10.78 -10.35
C VAL A 12 -10.70 -10.01 -10.89
N LEU A 13 -9.49 -10.48 -10.61
CA LEU A 13 -8.26 -9.83 -11.07
C LEU A 13 -8.19 -9.80 -12.59
N GLN A 14 -8.42 -10.94 -13.25
CA GLN A 14 -8.46 -11.03 -14.70
C GLN A 14 -9.49 -10.07 -15.28
N LYS A 15 -10.71 -10.09 -14.75
CA LYS A 15 -11.79 -9.22 -15.25
C LYS A 15 -11.48 -7.75 -15.08
N THR A 16 -10.88 -7.38 -13.97
CA THR A 16 -10.45 -5.98 -13.71
C THR A 16 -9.42 -5.54 -14.75
N ILE A 17 -8.41 -6.36 -15.03
CA ILE A 17 -7.39 -6.08 -16.04
C ILE A 17 -8.04 -5.91 -17.44
N GLU A 18 -8.95 -6.80 -17.82
CA GLU A 18 -9.68 -6.72 -19.09
C GLU A 18 -10.48 -5.42 -19.23
N VAL A 19 -11.26 -5.07 -18.19
CA VAL A 19 -12.11 -3.86 -18.18
C VAL A 19 -11.26 -2.60 -18.29
N ILE A 20 -10.21 -2.49 -17.49
CA ILE A 20 -9.31 -1.32 -17.52
C ILE A 20 -8.62 -1.23 -18.88
N THR A 21 -8.11 -2.34 -19.40
CA THR A 21 -7.44 -2.38 -20.71
C THR A 21 -8.39 -1.96 -21.82
N THR A 22 -9.63 -2.45 -21.80
CA THR A 22 -10.64 -2.11 -22.81
C THR A 22 -11.01 -0.63 -22.74
N PHE A 23 -11.18 -0.08 -21.53
CA PHE A 23 -11.60 1.29 -21.32
C PHE A 23 -10.50 2.32 -21.63
N THR A 24 -9.26 2.02 -21.22
CA THR A 24 -8.15 2.99 -21.33
C THR A 24 -7.25 2.76 -22.54
N GLY A 25 -7.36 1.61 -23.22
CA GLY A 25 -6.41 1.17 -24.25
C GLY A 25 -5.04 0.75 -23.71
N LYS A 26 -4.85 0.73 -22.37
CA LYS A 26 -3.58 0.39 -21.72
C LYS A 26 -3.80 -0.69 -20.66
N ARG A 27 -2.94 -1.71 -20.67
CA ARG A 27 -2.92 -2.71 -19.61
C ARG A 27 -2.43 -2.07 -18.29
N PRO A 28 -3.12 -2.28 -17.15
CA PRO A 28 -2.63 -1.81 -15.87
C PRO A 28 -1.32 -2.52 -15.50
N ARG A 29 -0.39 -1.78 -14.91
CA ARG A 29 0.90 -2.29 -14.43
C ARG A 29 0.89 -2.60 -12.93
N GLY A 30 -0.06 -2.04 -12.19
CA GLY A 30 -0.15 -2.19 -10.75
C GLY A 30 -1.53 -2.54 -10.26
N TRP A 31 -1.59 -2.82 -8.97
CA TRP A 31 -2.79 -3.24 -8.27
C TRP A 31 -2.91 -2.51 -6.92
N THR A 32 -4.13 -2.33 -6.48
CA THR A 32 -4.46 -1.97 -5.09
C THR A 32 -5.67 -2.80 -4.68
N ALA A 33 -5.55 -3.58 -3.62
CA ALA A 33 -6.66 -4.36 -3.11
C ALA A 33 -7.73 -3.44 -2.52
N PRO A 34 -9.04 -3.72 -2.76
CA PRO A 34 -10.11 -2.96 -2.13
C PRO A 34 -9.98 -2.97 -0.60
N ALA A 35 -10.00 -1.77 0.00
CA ALA A 35 -9.77 -1.57 1.45
C ALA A 35 -8.47 -2.25 1.95
N TRP A 36 -7.47 -2.33 1.10
CA TRP A 36 -6.19 -3.00 1.34
C TRP A 36 -6.31 -4.43 1.88
N THR A 37 -7.41 -5.10 1.54
CA THR A 37 -7.66 -6.46 1.98
C THR A 37 -7.10 -7.47 0.98
N THR A 38 -6.00 -8.07 1.32
CA THR A 38 -5.29 -9.08 0.53
C THR A 38 -5.64 -10.52 0.95
N SER A 39 -5.14 -11.48 0.23
CA SER A 39 -5.19 -12.92 0.56
C SER A 39 -3.79 -13.52 0.53
N PRO A 40 -3.62 -14.72 1.08
CA PRO A 40 -2.34 -15.46 0.96
C PRO A 40 -1.86 -15.71 -0.48
N ARG A 41 -2.76 -15.57 -1.43
CA ARG A 41 -2.51 -15.85 -2.85
C ARG A 41 -2.25 -14.59 -3.67
N THR A 42 -2.55 -13.41 -3.11
CA THR A 42 -2.52 -12.14 -3.85
C THR A 42 -1.18 -11.93 -4.55
N VAL A 43 -0.06 -11.99 -3.83
CA VAL A 43 1.27 -11.75 -4.42
C VAL A 43 1.56 -12.68 -5.59
N LYS A 44 1.29 -13.98 -5.43
CA LYS A 44 1.48 -14.97 -6.50
C LYS A 44 0.60 -14.67 -7.71
N LEU A 45 -0.65 -14.27 -7.50
CA LEU A 45 -1.55 -13.90 -8.58
C LEU A 45 -1.08 -12.66 -9.33
N LEU A 46 -0.58 -11.65 -8.62
CA LEU A 46 -0.02 -10.44 -9.24
C LEU A 46 1.16 -10.79 -10.16
N GLU A 47 2.07 -11.66 -9.73
CA GLU A 47 3.17 -12.16 -10.56
C GLU A 47 2.66 -12.94 -11.76
N GLU A 48 1.73 -13.88 -11.58
CA GLU A 48 1.17 -14.69 -12.67
C GLU A 48 0.47 -13.84 -13.74
N PHE A 49 -0.16 -12.73 -13.34
CA PHE A 49 -0.76 -11.77 -14.27
C PHE A 49 0.22 -10.73 -14.80
N GLY A 50 1.49 -10.80 -14.42
CA GLY A 50 2.54 -9.90 -14.90
C GLY A 50 2.33 -8.45 -14.48
N LEU A 51 1.77 -8.24 -13.27
CA LEU A 51 1.74 -6.92 -12.65
C LEU A 51 3.12 -6.64 -12.05
N GLU A 52 3.42 -5.37 -11.84
CA GLU A 52 4.78 -4.92 -11.53
C GLU A 52 4.89 -4.28 -10.16
N TYR A 53 3.80 -3.72 -9.64
CA TYR A 53 3.74 -3.09 -8.34
C TYR A 53 2.37 -3.26 -7.67
N ASP A 54 2.36 -3.14 -6.35
CA ASP A 54 1.17 -3.18 -5.51
C ASP A 54 1.16 -1.99 -4.54
N HIS A 55 -0.01 -1.68 -4.01
CA HIS A 55 -0.21 -0.70 -2.96
C HIS A 55 -1.27 -1.23 -1.98
N SER A 56 -0.95 -2.32 -1.28
CA SER A 56 -1.92 -2.96 -0.39
C SER A 56 -1.32 -3.48 0.91
N PHE A 57 0.00 -3.59 0.99
CA PHE A 57 0.68 -4.12 2.16
C PHE A 57 1.35 -3.01 2.98
N MET A 58 1.60 -3.29 4.25
CA MET A 58 2.06 -2.32 5.26
C MET A 58 3.23 -2.89 6.07
N HIS A 59 4.20 -3.53 5.41
CA HIS A 59 5.40 -4.03 6.09
C HIS A 59 6.37 -2.90 6.45
N HIS A 60 6.28 -1.77 5.74
CA HIS A 60 6.96 -0.53 6.02
C HIS A 60 6.03 0.65 5.69
N ASP A 61 6.18 1.79 6.38
CA ASP A 61 5.26 2.93 6.21
C ASP A 61 5.66 3.86 5.05
N SER A 62 6.95 3.96 4.73
CA SER A 62 7.47 5.01 3.87
C SER A 62 8.65 4.63 2.97
N GLN A 63 8.99 3.36 2.88
CA GLN A 63 10.04 2.89 1.97
C GLN A 63 9.55 1.77 1.08
N LEU A 64 9.96 1.81 -0.19
CA LEU A 64 9.67 0.78 -1.17
C LEU A 64 10.38 -0.54 -0.80
N TYR A 65 9.77 -1.66 -1.15
CA TYR A 65 10.36 -2.98 -0.98
C TYR A 65 9.76 -3.98 -1.99
N TYR A 66 10.43 -5.12 -2.20
CA TYR A 66 9.81 -6.23 -2.90
C TYR A 66 8.91 -7.00 -1.96
N LEU A 67 7.67 -7.26 -2.37
CA LEU A 67 6.72 -8.03 -1.54
C LEU A 67 7.29 -9.40 -1.20
N PRO A 68 7.40 -9.73 0.09
CA PRO A 68 7.81 -11.06 0.50
C PRO A 68 6.65 -12.05 0.34
N TYR A 69 6.94 -13.27 -0.08
CA TYR A 69 5.97 -14.35 -0.07
C TYR A 69 6.61 -15.70 0.22
N SER A 70 5.80 -16.63 0.68
CA SER A 70 6.20 -18.03 0.82
C SER A 70 5.45 -18.86 -0.21
N PRO A 71 6.13 -19.48 -1.18
CA PRO A 71 5.45 -20.26 -2.22
C PRO A 71 4.74 -21.49 -1.67
N ASP A 72 5.18 -22.04 -0.55
CA ASP A 72 4.78 -23.38 -0.09
C ASP A 72 4.06 -23.44 1.25
N SER A 73 3.99 -22.35 2.02
CA SER A 73 3.51 -22.44 3.39
C SER A 73 2.99 -21.15 4.02
N TYR A 74 1.98 -20.54 3.40
CA TYR A 74 1.21 -19.57 4.16
C TYR A 74 0.41 -20.32 5.21
N LYS A 75 0.68 -20.02 6.48
CA LYS A 75 -0.10 -20.53 7.61
C LYS A 75 -0.92 -19.39 8.20
N GLU A 76 -2.23 -19.54 8.20
CA GLU A 76 -3.09 -18.65 8.97
C GLU A 76 -2.86 -18.87 10.46
N THR A 77 -2.90 -17.78 11.22
CA THR A 77 -2.88 -17.85 12.69
C THR A 77 -4.10 -18.63 13.18
N ASP A 78 -3.88 -19.74 13.84
CA ASP A 78 -4.94 -20.62 14.34
C ASP A 78 -4.77 -20.87 15.85
N TYR A 79 -5.44 -20.06 16.63
CA TYR A 79 -5.38 -20.14 18.09
C TYR A 79 -6.07 -21.39 18.69
N THR A 80 -6.70 -22.23 17.87
CA THR A 80 -7.27 -23.52 18.32
C THR A 80 -6.20 -24.60 18.44
N LYS A 81 -5.04 -24.40 17.83
CA LYS A 81 -3.91 -25.34 17.88
C LYS A 81 -3.13 -25.22 19.19
N ALA A 82 -2.76 -26.36 19.73
CA ALA A 82 -2.05 -26.42 21.00
C ALA A 82 -0.60 -25.89 20.92
N SER A 83 0.04 -26.01 19.76
CA SER A 83 1.44 -25.60 19.54
C SER A 83 1.54 -24.50 18.50
N ALA A 84 2.22 -23.42 18.82
CA ALA A 84 2.51 -22.33 17.88
C ALA A 84 3.28 -22.81 16.63
N GLY A 85 4.11 -23.84 16.73
CA GLY A 85 4.79 -24.46 15.60
C GLY A 85 3.86 -25.06 14.53
N GLU A 86 2.59 -25.30 14.86
CA GLU A 86 1.61 -25.82 13.90
C GLU A 86 1.07 -24.74 12.95
N TRP A 87 1.13 -23.46 13.34
CA TRP A 87 0.61 -22.33 12.56
C TRP A 87 1.60 -21.17 12.41
N MET A 88 2.73 -21.17 13.09
CA MET A 88 3.81 -20.20 12.85
C MET A 88 4.81 -20.74 11.82
N SER A 89 5.39 -19.84 11.06
CA SER A 89 6.51 -20.12 10.17
C SER A 89 7.60 -19.06 10.40
N PRO A 90 8.89 -19.45 10.37
CA PRO A 90 9.97 -18.48 10.53
C PRO A 90 10.00 -17.53 9.32
N MET A 91 10.38 -16.28 9.54
CA MET A 91 10.54 -15.28 8.46
C MET A 91 11.51 -15.75 7.37
N SER A 92 12.49 -16.59 7.72
CA SER A 92 13.47 -17.16 6.78
C SER A 92 12.89 -18.01 5.64
N VAL A 93 11.61 -18.38 5.71
CA VAL A 93 10.93 -19.06 4.59
C VAL A 93 10.45 -18.10 3.51
N LEU A 94 10.38 -16.82 3.82
CA LEU A 94 9.96 -15.80 2.85
C LEU A 94 11.03 -15.59 1.78
N ARG A 95 10.58 -15.24 0.60
CA ARG A 95 11.43 -14.84 -0.54
C ARG A 95 10.86 -13.55 -1.13
N PRO A 96 11.70 -12.64 -1.61
CA PRO A 96 11.21 -11.49 -2.34
C PRO A 96 10.54 -11.94 -3.62
N SER A 97 9.40 -11.34 -3.94
CA SER A 97 8.74 -11.47 -5.24
C SER A 97 9.32 -10.49 -6.26
N SER A 98 8.79 -10.49 -7.48
CA SER A 98 9.07 -9.46 -8.49
C SER A 98 8.22 -8.20 -8.32
N ILE A 99 7.25 -8.20 -7.38
CA ILE A 99 6.30 -7.11 -7.18
C ILE A 99 6.89 -6.07 -6.23
N VAL A 100 6.98 -4.83 -6.71
CA VAL A 100 7.36 -3.69 -5.87
C VAL A 100 6.15 -3.24 -5.05
N GLU A 101 6.29 -3.17 -3.75
CA GLU A 101 5.28 -2.55 -2.88
C GLU A 101 5.55 -1.05 -2.75
N VAL A 102 4.54 -0.25 -3.07
CA VAL A 102 4.43 1.14 -2.63
C VAL A 102 3.60 1.11 -1.35
N PRO A 103 4.18 1.35 -0.17
CA PRO A 103 3.51 1.07 1.09
C PRO A 103 2.14 1.70 1.22
N ALA A 104 1.14 0.91 1.61
CA ALA A 104 -0.14 1.43 2.04
C ALA A 104 -0.05 1.86 3.51
N ASN A 105 -0.79 2.91 3.89
CA ASN A 105 -0.75 3.41 5.26
C ASN A 105 -2.09 4.06 5.65
N TRP A 106 -2.82 3.44 6.58
CA TRP A 106 -4.08 3.96 7.11
C TRP A 106 -3.96 5.35 7.76
N HIS A 107 -2.76 5.73 8.21
CA HIS A 107 -2.53 7.03 8.86
C HIS A 107 -2.44 8.21 7.89
N VAL A 108 -2.29 7.94 6.58
CA VAL A 108 -2.33 8.94 5.50
C VAL A 108 -3.43 8.65 4.48
N ASP A 109 -4.52 8.07 4.96
CA ASP A 109 -5.75 7.82 4.22
C ASP A 109 -6.86 8.75 4.74
N ASP A 110 -7.65 9.32 3.84
CA ASP A 110 -8.71 10.27 4.19
C ASP A 110 -9.96 9.59 4.78
N TRP A 111 -10.15 8.31 4.48
CA TRP A 111 -11.35 7.57 4.88
C TRP A 111 -11.55 7.46 6.39
N PRO A 112 -10.55 7.04 7.20
CA PRO A 112 -10.73 6.90 8.64
C PRO A 112 -11.14 8.20 9.32
N ALA A 113 -10.62 9.34 8.85
CA ALA A 113 -10.86 10.64 9.45
C ALA A 113 -12.18 11.29 9.02
N PHE A 114 -12.53 11.20 7.73
CA PHE A 114 -13.57 12.06 7.15
C PHE A 114 -14.83 11.33 6.70
N GLN A 115 -14.81 10.00 6.62
CA GLN A 115 -16.00 9.26 6.21
C GLN A 115 -16.98 9.07 7.38
N PRO A 116 -18.20 9.64 7.31
CA PRO A 116 -19.17 9.57 8.41
C PRO A 116 -19.95 8.23 8.40
N LYS A 117 -19.26 7.12 8.58
CA LYS A 117 -19.88 5.78 8.69
C LYS A 117 -19.35 5.06 9.92
N PRO A 118 -19.93 5.29 11.11
CA PRO A 118 -19.50 4.65 12.35
C PRO A 118 -19.44 3.12 12.28
N ALA A 119 -20.34 2.49 11.53
CA ALA A 119 -20.37 1.03 11.32
C ALA A 119 -19.11 0.49 10.60
N LEU A 120 -18.33 1.36 9.95
CA LEU A 120 -17.07 1.02 9.29
C LEU A 120 -15.85 1.51 10.11
N GLY A 121 -16.06 1.89 11.37
CA GLY A 121 -14.98 2.30 12.26
C GLY A 121 -14.40 3.69 12.00
N SER A 122 -15.04 4.53 11.16
CA SER A 122 -14.56 5.87 10.87
C SER A 122 -15.14 6.90 11.82
N ALA A 123 -14.34 7.91 12.22
CA ALA A 123 -14.75 8.99 13.13
C ALA A 123 -15.73 9.97 12.45
N GLY A 124 -15.54 10.29 11.19
CA GLY A 124 -16.30 11.29 10.43
C GLY A 124 -16.19 12.69 11.04
N PHE A 125 -16.35 13.73 10.26
CA PHE A 125 -16.39 15.12 10.74
C PHE A 125 -15.21 15.57 11.63
N VAL A 126 -14.03 14.95 11.45
CA VAL A 126 -12.80 15.40 12.11
C VAL A 126 -12.36 16.74 11.51
N ASP A 127 -11.80 17.62 12.34
CA ASP A 127 -11.28 18.90 11.88
C ASP A 127 -10.13 18.67 10.88
N PRO A 128 -10.24 19.16 9.62
CA PRO A 128 -9.19 19.00 8.61
C PRO A 128 -7.83 19.55 9.04
N HIS A 129 -7.78 20.60 9.87
CA HIS A 129 -6.51 21.14 10.36
C HIS A 129 -5.77 20.18 11.31
N GLN A 130 -6.50 19.36 12.08
CA GLN A 130 -5.87 18.33 12.90
C GLN A 130 -5.24 17.24 12.03
N ILE A 131 -5.95 16.81 10.98
CA ILE A 131 -5.44 15.79 10.06
C ILE A 131 -4.27 16.32 9.23
N GLU A 132 -4.37 17.57 8.74
CA GLU A 132 -3.27 18.25 8.05
C GLU A 132 -1.99 18.26 8.91
N ARG A 133 -2.11 18.67 10.19
CA ARG A 133 -0.99 18.67 11.13
C ARG A 133 -0.44 17.26 11.33
N PHE A 134 -1.31 16.27 11.49
CA PHE A 134 -0.93 14.88 11.70
C PHE A 134 -0.13 14.32 10.50
N TRP A 135 -0.56 14.62 9.27
CA TRP A 135 0.14 14.19 8.06
C TRP A 135 1.46 14.94 7.85
N LYS A 136 1.51 16.23 8.19
CA LYS A 136 2.76 17.01 8.18
C LYS A 136 3.80 16.44 9.13
N GLU A 137 3.42 16.11 10.36
CA GLU A 137 4.31 15.52 11.36
C GLU A 137 4.87 14.16 10.89
N GLN A 138 4.07 13.33 10.21
CA GLN A 138 4.55 12.08 9.60
C GLN A 138 5.55 12.35 8.46
N PHE A 139 5.23 13.31 7.58
CA PHE A 139 6.13 13.69 6.50
C PHE A 139 7.45 14.24 7.07
N GLU A 140 7.41 15.13 8.03
CA GLU A 140 8.62 15.69 8.70
C GLU A 140 9.49 14.61 9.32
N PHE A 141 8.87 13.62 9.96
CA PHE A 141 9.60 12.48 10.50
C PHE A 141 10.34 11.73 9.40
N CYS A 142 9.64 11.36 8.33
CA CYS A 142 10.26 10.65 7.20
C CYS A 142 11.36 11.48 6.54
N TYR A 143 11.13 12.78 6.33
CA TYR A 143 12.09 13.71 5.73
C TYR A 143 13.36 13.88 6.55
N ARG A 144 13.27 13.77 7.87
CA ARG A 144 14.42 13.84 8.80
C ARG A 144 15.19 12.53 8.89
N GLU A 145 14.46 11.38 8.89
CA GLU A 145 15.07 10.09 9.26
C GLU A 145 15.54 9.27 8.04
N TYR A 146 15.05 9.56 6.84
CA TYR A 146 15.37 8.77 5.66
C TYR A 146 15.99 9.61 4.55
N ASP A 147 17.09 9.14 3.98
CA ASP A 147 17.69 9.75 2.78
C ASP A 147 16.76 9.62 1.56
N HIS A 148 16.01 8.51 1.47
CA HIS A 148 14.97 8.27 0.48
C HIS A 148 13.72 7.75 1.16
N PHE A 149 12.57 8.32 0.83
CA PHE A 149 11.27 7.81 1.28
C PHE A 149 10.18 8.10 0.26
N VAL A 150 9.07 7.40 0.36
CA VAL A 150 7.83 7.66 -0.37
C VAL A 150 6.73 8.05 0.61
N PHE A 151 5.82 8.92 0.18
CA PHE A 151 4.73 9.39 1.01
C PHE A 151 3.40 9.30 0.24
N PRO A 152 2.87 8.09 0.03
CA PRO A 152 1.65 7.88 -0.70
C PRO A 152 0.44 8.26 0.16
N ILE A 153 -0.30 9.28 -0.26
CA ILE A 153 -1.54 9.72 0.38
C ILE A 153 -2.72 9.08 -0.36
N SER A 154 -3.56 8.35 0.35
CA SER A 154 -4.77 7.75 -0.22
C SER A 154 -5.96 8.67 -0.06
N ILE A 155 -6.64 8.96 -1.17
CA ILE A 155 -7.81 9.85 -1.18
C ILE A 155 -8.99 9.18 -1.90
N HIS A 156 -10.19 9.47 -1.40
CA HIS A 156 -11.43 9.01 -1.98
C HIS A 156 -12.23 10.22 -2.49
N PRO A 157 -12.60 10.30 -3.78
CA PRO A 157 -13.28 11.48 -4.33
C PRO A 157 -14.54 11.91 -3.55
N GLN A 158 -15.31 10.94 -3.06
CA GLN A 158 -16.51 11.20 -2.26
C GLN A 158 -16.22 11.76 -0.87
N VAL A 159 -15.00 11.62 -0.37
CA VAL A 159 -14.52 12.10 0.92
C VAL A 159 -13.71 13.38 0.72
N SER A 160 -12.61 13.31 0.00
CA SER A 160 -11.71 14.44 -0.26
C SER A 160 -12.30 15.51 -1.17
N GLY A 161 -13.35 15.21 -1.94
CA GLY A 161 -14.06 16.19 -2.78
C GLY A 161 -14.92 17.20 -2.01
N LYS A 162 -14.80 17.28 -0.67
CA LYS A 162 -15.51 18.29 0.15
C LYS A 162 -14.67 19.56 0.25
N PRO A 163 -15.29 20.78 0.17
CA PRO A 163 -14.55 22.03 0.10
C PRO A 163 -13.50 22.21 1.20
N GLN A 164 -13.82 21.89 2.46
CA GLN A 164 -12.88 22.01 3.58
C GLN A 164 -11.71 21.04 3.50
N ILE A 165 -11.91 19.88 2.86
CA ILE A 165 -10.86 18.87 2.70
C ILE A 165 -10.00 19.21 1.46
N ILE A 166 -10.59 19.72 0.39
CA ILE A 166 -9.85 20.28 -0.75
C ILE A 166 -8.89 21.38 -0.28
N LEU A 167 -9.37 22.33 0.52
CA LEU A 167 -8.51 23.39 1.08
C LEU A 167 -7.39 22.83 1.98
N MET A 168 -7.64 21.74 2.69
CA MET A 168 -6.61 21.04 3.45
C MET A 168 -5.54 20.46 2.52
N HIS A 169 -5.93 19.76 1.46
CA HIS A 169 -4.99 19.20 0.49
C HIS A 169 -4.18 20.28 -0.21
N GLU A 170 -4.79 21.41 -0.59
CA GLU A 170 -4.07 22.54 -1.19
C GLU A 170 -2.94 23.01 -0.26
N ARG A 171 -3.25 23.30 1.01
CA ARG A 171 -2.24 23.73 2.00
C ARG A 171 -1.17 22.68 2.26
N LEU A 172 -1.55 21.39 2.28
CA LEU A 172 -0.59 20.31 2.47
C LEU A 172 0.38 20.18 1.29
N ILE A 173 -0.14 20.22 0.06
CA ILE A 173 0.67 20.17 -1.17
C ILE A 173 1.60 21.36 -1.25
N GLU A 174 1.10 22.58 -1.01
CA GLU A 174 1.91 23.79 -0.99
C GLU A 174 3.03 23.72 0.06
N TRP A 175 2.74 23.16 1.22
CA TRP A 175 3.71 22.98 2.28
C TRP A 175 4.76 21.90 1.94
N ILE A 176 4.35 20.75 1.41
CA ILE A 176 5.28 19.69 0.95
C ILE A 176 6.23 20.25 -0.12
N ASN A 177 5.73 21.06 -1.05
CA ASN A 177 6.53 21.67 -2.12
C ASN A 177 7.61 22.64 -1.65
N GLN A 178 7.61 23.04 -0.38
CA GLN A 178 8.68 23.88 0.20
C GLN A 178 9.91 23.08 0.62
N HIS A 179 9.82 21.74 0.62
CA HIS A 179 10.93 20.88 1.00
C HIS A 179 11.80 20.55 -0.21
N GLU A 180 13.11 20.63 -0.03
CA GLU A 180 14.07 20.32 -1.10
C GLU A 180 14.05 18.80 -1.41
N GLY A 181 14.24 18.45 -2.68
CA GLY A 181 14.28 17.04 -3.11
C GLY A 181 12.94 16.33 -3.27
N VAL A 182 11.83 17.05 -3.08
CA VAL A 182 10.48 16.48 -3.29
C VAL A 182 10.19 16.36 -4.78
N GLU A 183 9.68 15.19 -5.17
CA GLU A 183 9.21 14.91 -6.52
C GLU A 183 7.81 14.25 -6.46
N TRP A 184 6.87 14.79 -7.23
CA TRP A 184 5.56 14.17 -7.44
C TRP A 184 5.62 13.19 -8.60
N CYS A 185 5.35 11.93 -8.32
CA CYS A 185 5.39 10.87 -9.33
C CYS A 185 4.26 9.86 -9.14
N THR A 186 4.00 9.11 -10.20
CA THR A 186 3.06 8.00 -10.16
C THR A 186 3.68 6.77 -9.49
N PHE A 187 2.86 5.84 -9.01
CA PHE A 187 3.35 4.56 -8.46
C PHE A 187 4.15 3.76 -9.49
N ALA A 188 3.80 3.85 -10.77
CA ALA A 188 4.55 3.22 -11.82
C ALA A 188 5.97 3.80 -11.94
N GLU A 189 6.13 5.12 -11.88
CA GLU A 189 7.43 5.80 -11.89
C GLU A 189 8.24 5.46 -10.64
N MET A 190 7.60 5.42 -9.45
CA MET A 190 8.27 4.98 -8.21
C MET A 190 8.82 3.56 -8.34
N ALA A 191 8.00 2.62 -8.83
CA ALA A 191 8.41 1.24 -9.04
C ALA A 191 9.56 1.13 -10.06
N ASP A 192 9.51 1.90 -11.15
CA ASP A 192 10.57 1.93 -12.16
C ASP A 192 11.89 2.48 -11.60
N LYS A 193 11.84 3.57 -10.83
CA LYS A 193 13.00 4.16 -10.17
C LYS A 193 13.61 3.21 -9.13
N PHE A 194 12.77 2.54 -8.34
CA PHE A 194 13.21 1.54 -7.37
C PHE A 194 13.91 0.35 -8.03
N LYS A 195 13.34 -0.22 -9.10
CA LYS A 195 13.95 -1.31 -9.87
C LYS A 195 15.29 -0.93 -10.49
N LYS A 196 15.49 0.35 -10.80
CA LYS A 196 16.77 0.87 -11.32
C LYS A 196 17.78 1.25 -10.23
N GLY A 197 17.38 1.19 -8.95
CA GLY A 197 18.20 1.62 -7.83
C GLY A 197 18.35 3.14 -7.69
N GLU A 198 17.48 3.92 -8.34
CA GLU A 198 17.43 5.38 -8.24
C GLU A 198 16.73 5.85 -6.94
N ILE A 199 15.83 5.03 -6.40
CA ILE A 199 15.24 5.17 -5.08
C ILE A 199 15.67 3.96 -4.26
N LEU A 200 16.23 4.20 -3.08
CA LEU A 200 16.55 3.14 -2.14
C LEU A 200 15.30 2.75 -1.34
N GLY A 201 15.23 1.52 -0.92
CA GLY A 201 14.16 0.97 -0.10
C GLY A 201 14.70 -0.04 0.90
N VAL A 202 13.80 -0.73 1.59
CA VAL A 202 14.19 -1.78 2.54
C VAL A 202 14.11 -3.16 1.89
N GLN A 203 14.96 -4.05 2.34
CA GLN A 203 14.82 -5.47 2.04
C GLN A 203 13.93 -6.10 3.11
N VAL A 204 12.79 -6.65 2.67
CA VAL A 204 11.88 -7.43 3.51
C VAL A 204 12.06 -8.89 3.11
N ASP A 205 13.26 -9.39 3.34
CA ASP A 205 13.57 -10.81 3.23
C ASP A 205 13.65 -11.46 4.62
N GLY A 206 13.42 -12.74 4.66
CA GLY A 206 13.47 -13.50 5.93
C GLY A 206 14.87 -13.70 6.48
N GLY A 207 15.88 -13.07 5.93
CA GLY A 207 17.26 -13.15 6.34
C GLY A 207 17.78 -11.81 6.82
N VAL A 208 17.82 -11.62 8.11
CA VAL A 208 18.60 -10.54 8.72
C VAL A 208 20.07 -10.94 8.64
N GLU A 209 20.78 -10.41 7.66
CA GLU A 209 22.20 -10.14 7.91
C GLU A 209 22.27 -8.79 8.63
N MET A 210 22.43 -8.85 9.94
CA MET A 210 22.82 -7.69 10.75
C MET A 210 24.33 -7.47 10.60
#